data_1efb4fd8b171d62dcebc0fb9a25ebfd3
#
_entry.id   1efb4fd8b171d62dcebc0fb9a25ebfd3
#
_cell.length_a   1.000
_cell.length_b   1.000
_cell.length_c   1.000
_cell.angle_alpha   90.00
_cell.angle_beta   90.00
_cell.angle_gamma   90.00
#
_symmetry.space_group_name_H-M   'P 1'
#
loop_
_entity.id
_entity.type
_entity.pdbx_description
1 polymer ?
#
loop_
_entity_poly.entity_id
_entity_poly.type
_entity_poly.pdbx_seq_one_letter_code
_entity_poly.pdbx_strand_id
1 'polypeptide(L)'
;MKVVIIGASFAGIHCALRAKQLYPYDQIILIEKEEQLGYLPSGLTLLLNGKIKELDEATFMTKEVLENKGIRLMLGVSATDFNFEEDYVETTSDRIYYDKLVLAMGSSQISQKLVSNHPGFLTYKKKSEAKDSLERIESSEEIAVIGAGQTGMELASALVTKGKKVKLFESMNYPLYKSFDPDVIEPLINELNQEKNITSYFSQTVKDVEDTKVENRLNLITQQERVSCDSAFLATNVRPDLSMFKEQLEYHTDQTLKVDEYFETSQPNVFAIGDLVQVPSMLLKQSLYLPLINNAVRSGQVCAENLEKKKVAYHGAIRVIGTHIFNHYLASCGLTEADSFLYEDPVESLTLNLPVSTVEKGKTVRVKFTYNEKTKVLLGAQMISKANILEKINTYALAIDLKMTIQELAQKDYFYHPLYANPVSDMIQLSQRG
;
A
#
# COMPACT_ATOMS: atom_id res chain seq x y z
N MET A 1 -28.56 -15.21 -8.22
CA MET A 1 -27.59 -15.27 -7.09
C MET A 1 -27.61 -13.94 -6.36
N LYS A 2 -27.55 -13.96 -5.03
CA LYS A 2 -27.41 -12.78 -4.19
C LYS A 2 -25.99 -12.74 -3.62
N VAL A 3 -25.21 -11.78 -4.06
CA VAL A 3 -23.83 -11.55 -3.61
C VAL A 3 -23.83 -10.39 -2.63
N VAL A 4 -23.32 -10.62 -1.42
CA VAL A 4 -23.14 -9.60 -0.39
C VAL A 4 -21.65 -9.34 -0.23
N ILE A 5 -21.24 -8.07 -0.35
CA ILE A 5 -19.84 -7.63 -0.26
C ILE A 5 -19.74 -6.65 0.91
N ILE A 6 -18.84 -6.91 1.87
CA ILE A 6 -18.64 -6.07 3.05
C ILE A 6 -17.37 -5.23 2.88
N GLY A 7 -17.51 -3.92 2.78
CA GLY A 7 -16.45 -2.94 2.59
C GLY A 7 -16.43 -2.36 1.17
N ALA A 8 -16.60 -1.04 1.06
CA ALA A 8 -16.66 -0.29 -0.19
C ALA A 8 -15.39 0.55 -0.44
N SER A 9 -14.23 -0.08 -0.34
CA SER A 9 -12.96 0.47 -0.81
C SER A 9 -12.50 -0.27 -2.09
N PHE A 10 -11.24 -0.21 -2.44
CA PHE A 10 -10.70 -0.73 -3.71
C PHE A 10 -11.11 -2.18 -4.02
N ALA A 11 -10.91 -3.10 -3.07
CA ALA A 11 -11.20 -4.52 -3.30
C ALA A 11 -12.70 -4.76 -3.51
N GLY A 12 -13.55 -4.29 -2.58
CA GLY A 12 -15.00 -4.51 -2.64
C GLY A 12 -15.66 -3.82 -3.83
N ILE A 13 -15.29 -2.57 -4.14
CA ILE A 13 -15.84 -1.85 -5.31
C ILE A 13 -15.48 -2.58 -6.60
N HIS A 14 -14.21 -2.98 -6.79
CA HIS A 14 -13.81 -3.68 -8.02
C HIS A 14 -14.39 -5.10 -8.13
N CYS A 15 -14.60 -5.79 -6.98
CA CYS A 15 -15.34 -7.04 -6.95
C CYS A 15 -16.81 -6.81 -7.37
N ALA A 16 -17.49 -5.83 -6.79
CA ALA A 16 -18.89 -5.51 -7.11
C ALA A 16 -19.07 -5.14 -8.59
N LEU A 17 -18.20 -4.30 -9.13
CA LEU A 17 -18.23 -3.90 -10.54
C LEU A 17 -18.02 -5.10 -11.48
N ARG A 18 -17.02 -5.94 -11.18
CA ARG A 18 -16.73 -7.11 -12.00
C ARG A 18 -17.84 -8.17 -11.88
N ALA A 19 -18.35 -8.42 -10.67
CA ALA A 19 -19.48 -9.31 -10.44
C ALA A 19 -20.72 -8.85 -11.22
N LYS A 20 -21.04 -7.56 -11.23
CA LYS A 20 -22.18 -7.03 -11.98
C LYS A 20 -22.03 -7.15 -13.50
N GLN A 21 -20.80 -7.09 -14.02
CA GLN A 21 -20.52 -7.35 -15.44
C GLN A 21 -20.74 -8.83 -15.82
N LEU A 22 -20.29 -9.75 -14.95
CA LEU A 22 -20.37 -11.18 -15.19
C LEU A 22 -21.77 -11.76 -14.94
N TYR A 23 -22.47 -11.20 -13.96
CA TYR A 23 -23.78 -11.64 -13.48
C TYR A 23 -24.80 -10.47 -13.51
N PRO A 24 -25.19 -10.00 -14.71
CA PRO A 24 -25.98 -8.74 -14.86
C PRO A 24 -27.37 -8.82 -14.23
N TYR A 25 -27.94 -10.03 -14.10
CA TYR A 25 -29.27 -10.25 -13.53
C TYR A 25 -29.25 -10.57 -12.04
N ASP A 26 -28.05 -10.76 -11.46
CA ASP A 26 -27.89 -11.09 -10.06
C ASP A 26 -27.93 -9.83 -9.17
N GLN A 27 -28.32 -10.05 -7.92
CA GLN A 27 -28.34 -9.00 -6.93
C GLN A 27 -26.96 -8.84 -6.30
N ILE A 28 -26.30 -7.73 -6.55
CA ILE A 28 -25.03 -7.35 -5.91
C ILE A 28 -25.31 -6.27 -4.88
N ILE A 29 -25.01 -6.58 -3.61
CA ILE A 29 -25.17 -5.66 -2.46
C ILE A 29 -23.80 -5.33 -1.91
N LEU A 30 -23.48 -4.04 -1.81
CA LEU A 30 -22.24 -3.54 -1.25
C LEU A 30 -22.56 -2.76 0.05
N ILE A 31 -22.02 -3.23 1.17
CA ILE A 31 -22.25 -2.71 2.51
C ILE A 31 -20.99 -1.96 2.96
N GLU A 32 -21.17 -0.72 3.45
CA GLU A 32 -20.09 0.11 3.94
C GLU A 32 -20.51 0.83 5.22
N LYS A 33 -19.65 0.78 6.24
CA LYS A 33 -19.90 1.44 7.54
C LYS A 33 -19.82 2.97 7.48
N GLU A 34 -19.04 3.51 6.54
CA GLU A 34 -18.95 4.94 6.31
C GLU A 34 -20.14 5.41 5.45
N GLU A 35 -20.58 6.66 5.66
CA GLU A 35 -21.65 7.27 4.85
C GLU A 35 -21.19 7.59 3.41
N GLN A 36 -19.89 7.62 3.18
CA GLN A 36 -19.25 7.88 1.88
C GLN A 36 -18.32 6.74 1.50
N LEU A 37 -18.21 6.46 0.21
CA LEU A 37 -17.35 5.43 -0.35
C LEU A 37 -16.27 6.01 -1.27
N GLY A 38 -15.30 5.18 -1.64
CA GLY A 38 -14.33 5.51 -2.69
C GLY A 38 -13.28 6.54 -2.30
N TYR A 39 -13.08 6.86 -1.02
CA TYR A 39 -12.03 7.77 -0.59
C TYR A 39 -10.62 7.19 -0.80
N LEU A 40 -9.70 8.05 -1.27
CA LEU A 40 -8.27 7.72 -1.42
C LEU A 40 -7.56 7.91 -0.07
N PRO A 41 -6.95 6.88 0.53
CA PRO A 41 -6.19 7.02 1.78
C PRO A 41 -5.05 8.04 1.71
N SER A 42 -4.54 8.34 0.50
CA SER A 42 -3.55 9.41 0.24
C SER A 42 -4.16 10.81 0.18
N GLY A 43 -5.48 10.98 0.32
CA GLY A 43 -6.17 12.27 0.18
C GLY A 43 -5.59 13.35 1.07
N LEU A 44 -5.25 13.03 2.33
CA LEU A 44 -4.62 13.98 3.24
C LEU A 44 -3.26 14.48 2.71
N THR A 45 -2.39 13.58 2.26
CA THR A 45 -1.07 13.95 1.72
C THR A 45 -1.18 14.71 0.40
N LEU A 46 -2.17 14.38 -0.45
CA LEU A 46 -2.45 15.12 -1.68
C LEU A 46 -2.89 16.56 -1.38
N LEU A 47 -3.76 16.75 -0.38
CA LEU A 47 -4.22 18.07 0.05
C LEU A 47 -3.07 18.89 0.66
N LEU A 48 -2.29 18.30 1.56
CA LEU A 48 -1.13 18.96 2.16
C LEU A 48 -0.08 19.37 1.12
N ASN A 49 0.12 18.57 0.08
CA ASN A 49 1.01 18.88 -1.05
C ASN A 49 0.38 19.81 -2.10
N GLY A 50 -0.85 20.29 -1.90
CA GLY A 50 -1.54 21.19 -2.82
C GLY A 50 -1.88 20.57 -4.17
N LYS A 51 -1.96 19.22 -4.25
CA LYS A 51 -2.36 18.49 -5.47
C LYS A 51 -3.86 18.45 -5.68
N ILE A 52 -4.62 18.62 -4.61
CA ILE A 52 -6.06 18.81 -4.57
C ILE A 52 -6.38 20.01 -3.68
N LYS A 53 -7.55 20.60 -3.83
CA LYS A 53 -8.00 21.78 -3.07
C LYS A 53 -8.79 21.39 -1.83
N GLU A 54 -9.52 20.29 -1.91
CA GLU A 54 -10.39 19.78 -0.85
C GLU A 54 -10.39 18.24 -0.84
N LEU A 55 -10.72 17.64 0.30
CA LEU A 55 -10.70 16.18 0.47
C LEU A 55 -11.75 15.46 -0.39
N ASP A 56 -12.79 16.17 -0.87
CA ASP A 56 -13.80 15.62 -1.78
C ASP A 56 -13.20 15.23 -3.13
N GLU A 57 -12.17 15.91 -3.60
CA GLU A 57 -11.44 15.56 -4.83
C GLU A 57 -10.65 14.24 -4.68
N ALA A 58 -10.37 13.80 -3.46
CA ALA A 58 -9.72 12.53 -3.17
C ALA A 58 -10.72 11.35 -3.19
N THR A 59 -11.55 11.26 -4.22
CA THR A 59 -12.55 10.21 -4.38
C THR A 59 -12.38 9.55 -5.76
N PHE A 60 -12.16 8.23 -5.77
CA PHE A 60 -11.99 7.47 -7.02
C PHE A 60 -13.29 6.83 -7.53
N MET A 61 -14.34 6.79 -6.70
CA MET A 61 -15.63 6.20 -7.05
C MET A 61 -16.76 6.92 -6.30
N THR A 62 -17.87 7.14 -6.96
CA THR A 62 -19.06 7.78 -6.33
C THR A 62 -20.23 6.81 -6.24
N LYS A 63 -21.17 7.12 -5.36
CA LYS A 63 -22.41 6.38 -5.16
C LYS A 63 -23.20 6.27 -6.46
N GLU A 64 -23.37 7.37 -7.16
CA GLU A 64 -24.16 7.46 -8.39
C GLU A 64 -23.61 6.53 -9.49
N VAL A 65 -22.29 6.42 -9.60
CA VAL A 65 -21.65 5.53 -10.59
C VAL A 65 -22.00 4.07 -10.31
N LEU A 66 -21.98 3.63 -9.05
CA LEU A 66 -22.28 2.26 -8.68
C LEU A 66 -23.78 1.94 -8.80
N GLU A 67 -24.65 2.83 -8.35
CA GLU A 67 -26.10 2.69 -8.46
C GLU A 67 -26.57 2.65 -9.93
N ASN A 68 -25.99 3.49 -10.80
CA ASN A 68 -26.26 3.47 -12.24
C ASN A 68 -25.82 2.15 -12.93
N LYS A 69 -24.90 1.43 -12.31
CA LYS A 69 -24.52 0.08 -12.75
C LYS A 69 -25.41 -1.03 -12.16
N GLY A 70 -26.40 -0.68 -11.35
CA GLY A 70 -27.33 -1.62 -10.72
C GLY A 70 -26.74 -2.37 -9.51
N ILE A 71 -25.79 -1.77 -8.81
CA ILE A 71 -25.25 -2.26 -7.54
C ILE A 71 -26.07 -1.61 -6.42
N ARG A 72 -26.65 -2.41 -5.52
CA ARG A 72 -27.35 -1.92 -4.33
C ARG A 72 -26.33 -1.53 -3.28
N LEU A 73 -26.40 -0.28 -2.82
CA LEU A 73 -25.52 0.26 -1.78
C LEU A 73 -26.25 0.33 -0.43
N MET A 74 -25.53 -0.03 0.64
CA MET A 74 -25.95 0.17 2.03
C MET A 74 -24.82 0.92 2.74
N LEU A 75 -24.86 2.25 2.72
CA LEU A 75 -23.88 3.14 3.33
C LEU A 75 -24.31 3.52 4.76
N GLY A 76 -23.35 3.78 5.65
CA GLY A 76 -23.61 4.01 7.08
C GLY A 76 -24.06 2.74 7.81
N VAL A 77 -23.90 1.56 7.21
CA VAL A 77 -24.34 0.27 7.73
C VAL A 77 -23.14 -0.61 8.04
N SER A 78 -22.98 -1.00 9.30
CA SER A 78 -21.91 -1.89 9.75
C SER A 78 -22.40 -3.34 9.83
N ALA A 79 -21.61 -4.28 9.35
CA ALA A 79 -21.75 -5.69 9.71
C ALA A 79 -21.38 -5.86 11.18
N THR A 80 -22.21 -6.56 11.95
CA THR A 80 -22.05 -6.73 13.40
C THR A 80 -21.79 -8.17 13.81
N ASP A 81 -22.28 -9.15 13.04
CA ASP A 81 -22.02 -10.57 13.24
C ASP A 81 -22.22 -11.35 11.93
N PHE A 82 -21.67 -12.56 11.88
CA PHE A 82 -21.74 -13.46 10.75
C PHE A 82 -22.22 -14.84 11.19
N ASN A 83 -23.25 -15.36 10.47
CA ASN A 83 -23.69 -16.74 10.64
C ASN A 83 -23.45 -17.48 9.31
N PHE A 84 -22.37 -18.26 9.29
CA PHE A 84 -21.97 -19.03 8.09
C PHE A 84 -22.74 -20.34 7.92
N GLU A 85 -23.46 -20.82 8.97
CA GLU A 85 -24.31 -22.01 8.87
C GLU A 85 -25.66 -21.71 8.20
N GLU A 86 -26.20 -20.52 8.45
CA GLU A 86 -27.50 -20.08 7.92
C GLU A 86 -27.36 -19.04 6.79
N ASP A 87 -26.16 -18.78 6.30
CA ASP A 87 -25.81 -17.88 5.20
C ASP A 87 -26.37 -16.46 5.33
N TYR A 88 -26.16 -15.81 6.49
CA TYR A 88 -26.55 -14.41 6.67
C TYR A 88 -25.50 -13.57 7.42
N VAL A 89 -25.60 -12.26 7.22
CA VAL A 89 -24.84 -11.23 7.94
C VAL A 89 -25.83 -10.40 8.75
N GLU A 90 -25.58 -10.25 10.06
CA GLU A 90 -26.24 -9.24 10.89
C GLU A 90 -25.59 -7.88 10.63
N THR A 91 -26.43 -6.87 10.49
CA THR A 91 -25.97 -5.48 10.31
C THR A 91 -26.65 -4.56 11.31
N THR A 92 -26.17 -3.32 11.40
CA THR A 92 -26.82 -2.28 12.24
C THR A 92 -28.23 -1.93 11.80
N SER A 93 -28.67 -2.33 10.60
CA SER A 93 -30.03 -2.11 10.09
C SER A 93 -30.88 -3.38 10.05
N ASP A 94 -30.37 -4.41 9.38
CA ASP A 94 -31.14 -5.63 9.06
C ASP A 94 -30.26 -6.88 9.02
N ARG A 95 -30.90 -8.05 9.05
CA ARG A 95 -30.30 -9.32 8.68
C ARG A 95 -30.33 -9.51 7.16
N ILE A 96 -29.18 -9.84 6.56
CA ILE A 96 -29.03 -9.99 5.12
C ILE A 96 -28.55 -11.38 4.77
N TYR A 97 -29.43 -12.19 4.16
CA TYR A 97 -29.09 -13.51 3.63
C TYR A 97 -28.33 -13.37 2.32
N TYR A 98 -27.41 -14.31 2.03
CA TYR A 98 -26.60 -14.33 0.82
C TYR A 98 -26.50 -15.73 0.22
N ASP A 99 -26.24 -15.81 -1.10
CA ASP A 99 -25.74 -17.01 -1.76
C ASP A 99 -24.21 -17.02 -1.78
N LYS A 100 -23.60 -15.83 -1.83
CA LYS A 100 -22.14 -15.62 -1.77
C LYS A 100 -21.82 -14.40 -0.91
N LEU A 101 -20.83 -14.53 -0.04
CA LEU A 101 -20.34 -13.46 0.82
C LEU A 101 -18.90 -13.13 0.46
N VAL A 102 -18.58 -11.83 0.31
CA VAL A 102 -17.23 -11.36 0.06
C VAL A 102 -16.81 -10.41 1.18
N LEU A 103 -15.79 -10.78 1.92
CA LEU A 103 -15.18 -9.97 2.97
C LEU A 103 -14.10 -9.08 2.36
N ALA A 104 -14.31 -7.77 2.36
CA ALA A 104 -13.44 -6.76 1.77
C ALA A 104 -13.18 -5.58 2.70
N MET A 105 -13.22 -5.80 4.04
CA MET A 105 -13.18 -4.77 5.07
C MET A 105 -11.80 -4.14 5.26
N GLY A 106 -10.79 -4.67 4.59
CA GLY A 106 -9.45 -4.11 4.55
C GLY A 106 -8.68 -4.24 5.85
N SER A 107 -7.80 -3.28 6.10
CA SER A 107 -6.92 -3.22 7.25
C SER A 107 -7.06 -1.89 7.99
N SER A 108 -6.80 -1.91 9.28
CA SER A 108 -6.70 -0.72 10.11
C SER A 108 -5.27 -0.49 10.56
N GLN A 109 -4.98 0.74 10.98
CA GLN A 109 -3.80 1.04 11.77
C GLN A 109 -4.05 0.42 13.14
N ILE A 110 -3.68 -0.86 13.31
CA ILE A 110 -3.76 -1.49 14.63
C ILE A 110 -2.79 -0.74 15.51
N SER A 111 -3.36 -0.02 16.43
CA SER A 111 -2.67 0.37 17.60
C SER A 111 -2.22 -0.92 18.31
N GLN A 112 -0.97 -1.30 18.19
CA GLN A 112 -0.34 -1.98 19.30
C GLN A 112 -0.81 -1.23 20.55
N LYS A 113 -0.96 -1.86 21.72
CA LYS A 113 -1.48 -1.29 22.99
C LYS A 113 -1.12 0.18 23.31
N LEU A 114 -0.19 0.74 22.54
CA LEU A 114 0.38 2.08 22.60
C LEU A 114 -0.59 3.23 22.31
N VAL A 115 -1.62 3.04 21.47
CA VAL A 115 -2.15 4.21 20.75
C VAL A 115 -3.68 4.27 20.72
N SER A 116 -4.37 3.24 21.21
CA SER A 116 -5.78 3.06 20.89
C SER A 116 -6.71 4.21 21.26
N ASN A 117 -6.36 5.10 22.19
CA ASN A 117 -7.29 6.11 22.68
C ASN A 117 -6.68 7.49 23.02
N HIS A 118 -5.43 7.77 22.66
CA HIS A 118 -4.86 9.07 22.98
C HIS A 118 -5.29 10.12 21.93
N PRO A 119 -5.95 11.23 22.30
CA PRO A 119 -6.50 12.21 21.36
C PRO A 119 -5.43 12.97 20.54
N GLY A 120 -4.15 12.82 20.88
CA GLY A 120 -3.03 13.36 20.12
C GLY A 120 -2.62 12.52 18.91
N PHE A 121 -3.19 11.31 18.73
CA PHE A 121 -2.91 10.50 17.55
C PHE A 121 -3.85 10.83 16.40
N LEU A 122 -3.27 10.96 15.22
CA LEU A 122 -3.94 11.34 13.98
C LEU A 122 -4.05 10.14 13.05
N THR A 123 -5.19 10.02 12.40
CA THR A 123 -5.52 8.99 11.42
C THR A 123 -5.91 9.62 10.08
N TYR A 124 -5.87 8.86 8.98
CA TYR A 124 -6.04 9.44 7.62
C TYR A 124 -6.68 8.49 6.61
N LYS A 125 -6.97 7.25 7.00
CA LYS A 125 -7.48 6.23 6.06
C LYS A 125 -8.91 6.49 5.61
N LYS A 126 -9.68 7.22 6.40
CA LYS A 126 -11.05 7.62 6.09
C LYS A 126 -11.12 9.13 5.88
N LYS A 127 -12.12 9.59 5.12
CA LYS A 127 -12.30 11.02 4.86
C LYS A 127 -12.61 11.81 6.13
N SER A 128 -13.47 11.27 7.02
CA SER A 128 -13.76 11.87 8.33
C SER A 128 -12.49 12.03 9.17
N GLU A 129 -11.72 10.95 9.29
CA GLU A 129 -10.46 10.95 10.02
C GLU A 129 -9.44 11.96 9.44
N ALA A 130 -9.34 12.04 8.11
CA ALA A 130 -8.45 12.99 7.44
C ALA A 130 -8.85 14.44 7.68
N LYS A 131 -10.18 14.73 7.79
CA LYS A 131 -10.71 16.05 8.12
C LYS A 131 -10.33 16.46 9.55
N ASP A 132 -10.56 15.59 10.53
CA ASP A 132 -10.21 15.84 11.92
C ASP A 132 -8.69 16.03 12.09
N SER A 133 -7.90 15.21 11.38
CA SER A 133 -6.45 15.32 11.36
C SER A 133 -5.98 16.62 10.73
N LEU A 134 -6.65 17.14 9.70
CA LEU A 134 -6.30 18.42 9.09
C LEU A 134 -6.44 19.59 10.07
N GLU A 135 -7.56 19.66 10.81
CA GLU A 135 -7.80 20.67 11.84
C GLU A 135 -6.71 20.62 12.94
N ARG A 136 -6.33 19.41 13.33
CA ARG A 136 -5.28 19.22 14.33
C ARG A 136 -3.87 19.59 13.79
N ILE A 137 -3.56 19.27 12.54
CA ILE A 137 -2.32 19.68 11.88
C ILE A 137 -2.20 21.21 11.87
N GLU A 138 -3.28 21.95 11.58
CA GLU A 138 -3.26 23.40 11.53
C GLU A 138 -2.83 23.99 12.88
N SER A 139 -3.33 23.47 14.00
CA SER A 139 -3.01 23.92 15.35
C SER A 139 -1.68 23.39 15.93
N SER A 140 -1.03 22.40 15.29
CA SER A 140 0.22 21.80 15.72
C SER A 140 1.43 22.48 15.09
N GLU A 141 2.52 22.69 15.83
CA GLU A 141 3.82 23.12 15.32
C GLU A 141 4.77 21.93 15.12
N GLU A 142 4.81 21.03 16.10
CA GLU A 142 5.67 19.84 16.12
C GLU A 142 4.84 18.57 15.99
N ILE A 143 5.00 17.84 14.88
CA ILE A 143 4.22 16.63 14.59
C ILE A 143 5.17 15.45 14.48
N ALA A 144 4.85 14.37 15.22
CA ALA A 144 5.57 13.12 15.08
C ALA A 144 4.96 12.25 13.97
N VAL A 145 5.83 11.52 13.26
CA VAL A 145 5.45 10.46 12.33
C VAL A 145 6.15 9.19 12.77
N ILE A 146 5.37 8.19 13.19
CA ILE A 146 5.88 6.91 13.69
C ILE A 146 5.81 5.87 12.58
N GLY A 147 6.99 5.50 12.07
CA GLY A 147 7.19 4.64 10.91
C GLY A 147 7.63 5.44 9.69
N ALA A 148 8.81 5.14 9.15
CA ALA A 148 9.36 5.76 7.94
C ALA A 148 9.23 4.83 6.70
N GLY A 149 8.14 4.07 6.62
CA GLY A 149 7.70 3.39 5.39
C GLY A 149 7.16 4.40 4.37
N GLN A 150 6.63 3.92 3.24
CA GLN A 150 6.14 4.78 2.15
C GLN A 150 5.19 5.87 2.67
N THR A 151 4.12 5.50 3.36
CA THR A 151 3.12 6.46 3.86
C THR A 151 3.70 7.45 4.86
N GLY A 152 4.56 6.97 5.79
CA GLY A 152 5.19 7.85 6.78
C GLY A 152 6.11 8.88 6.14
N MET A 153 6.88 8.48 5.13
CA MET A 153 7.75 9.39 4.39
C MET A 153 6.97 10.39 3.53
N GLU A 154 5.87 9.96 2.90
CA GLU A 154 4.96 10.86 2.17
C GLU A 154 4.33 11.90 3.11
N LEU A 155 3.84 11.46 4.30
CA LEU A 155 3.31 12.36 5.33
C LEU A 155 4.37 13.34 5.83
N ALA A 156 5.56 12.85 6.18
CA ALA A 156 6.65 13.69 6.66
C ALA A 156 7.03 14.78 5.63
N SER A 157 7.17 14.40 4.36
CA SER A 157 7.42 15.32 3.25
C SER A 157 6.29 16.36 3.10
N ALA A 158 5.04 15.94 3.18
CA ALA A 158 3.89 16.83 3.05
C ALA A 158 3.79 17.82 4.24
N LEU A 159 4.04 17.35 5.46
CA LEU A 159 4.06 18.21 6.67
C LEU A 159 5.17 19.27 6.62
N VAL A 160 6.36 18.89 6.18
CA VAL A 160 7.47 19.83 5.97
C VAL A 160 7.11 20.89 4.93
N THR A 161 6.47 20.51 3.83
CA THR A 161 5.99 21.44 2.80
C THR A 161 5.00 22.46 3.38
N LYS A 162 4.27 22.09 4.45
CA LYS A 162 3.38 23.00 5.20
C LYS A 162 4.11 23.79 6.32
N GLY A 163 5.42 23.69 6.40
CA GLY A 163 6.24 24.41 7.38
C GLY A 163 6.18 23.83 8.80
N LYS A 164 5.71 22.59 8.96
CA LYS A 164 5.67 21.93 10.27
C LYS A 164 7.03 21.32 10.61
N LYS A 165 7.35 21.27 11.90
CA LYS A 165 8.51 20.52 12.40
C LYS A 165 8.13 19.07 12.60
N VAL A 166 8.85 18.16 11.97
CA VAL A 166 8.55 16.73 11.94
C VAL A 166 9.55 15.94 12.77
N LYS A 167 9.06 15.06 13.63
CA LYS A 167 9.84 14.08 14.40
C LYS A 167 9.56 12.70 13.83
N LEU A 168 10.47 12.21 12.98
CA LEU A 168 10.31 10.97 12.22
C LEU A 168 10.96 9.79 12.95
N PHE A 169 10.15 8.81 13.39
CA PHE A 169 10.62 7.61 14.09
C PHE A 169 10.62 6.40 13.16
N GLU A 170 11.69 5.61 13.21
CA GLU A 170 11.80 4.34 12.49
C GLU A 170 12.59 3.32 13.31
N SER A 171 12.07 2.12 13.42
CA SER A 171 12.72 1.02 14.13
C SER A 171 13.97 0.49 13.41
N MET A 172 14.01 0.65 12.10
CA MET A 172 15.17 0.31 11.29
C MET A 172 16.16 1.47 11.20
N ASN A 173 17.35 1.21 10.69
CA ASN A 173 18.43 2.19 10.63
C ASN A 173 18.34 3.15 9.43
N TYR A 174 17.36 2.99 8.54
CA TYR A 174 17.09 3.88 7.41
C TYR A 174 15.60 3.81 6.99
N PRO A 175 15.08 4.84 6.27
CA PRO A 175 13.69 4.88 5.84
C PRO A 175 13.43 3.94 4.64
N LEU A 176 12.16 3.60 4.39
CA LEU A 176 11.73 2.78 3.25
C LEU A 176 12.34 1.37 3.19
N TYR A 177 12.85 0.88 4.30
CA TYR A 177 13.59 -0.38 4.47
C TYR A 177 12.97 -1.58 3.73
N LYS A 178 11.64 -1.70 3.73
CA LYS A 178 10.97 -2.85 3.09
C LYS A 178 10.99 -2.84 1.56
N SER A 179 11.39 -1.73 0.95
CA SER A 179 11.17 -1.51 -0.48
C SER A 179 12.39 -1.03 -1.23
N PHE A 180 13.39 -0.53 -0.51
CA PHE A 180 14.60 0.00 -1.12
C PHE A 180 15.84 -0.37 -0.31
N ASP A 181 16.91 -0.68 -1.01
CA ASP A 181 18.23 -0.81 -0.43
C ASP A 181 18.83 0.59 -0.14
N PRO A 182 19.67 0.73 0.90
CA PRO A 182 20.16 2.05 1.36
C PRO A 182 21.05 2.75 0.33
N ASP A 183 21.79 2.00 -0.48
CA ASP A 183 22.63 2.55 -1.55
C ASP A 183 21.79 3.18 -2.69
N VAL A 184 20.59 2.68 -2.93
CA VAL A 184 19.67 3.26 -3.93
C VAL A 184 19.14 4.60 -3.44
N ILE A 185 18.68 4.65 -2.19
CA ILE A 185 18.01 5.83 -1.62
C ILE A 185 18.95 6.80 -0.91
N GLU A 186 20.25 6.62 -1.03
CA GLU A 186 21.26 7.54 -0.49
C GLU A 186 20.96 9.03 -0.81
N PRO A 187 20.54 9.42 -2.05
CA PRO A 187 20.19 10.80 -2.34
C PRO A 187 19.03 11.34 -1.49
N LEU A 188 18.02 10.50 -1.20
CA LEU A 188 16.91 10.86 -0.31
C LEU A 188 17.36 10.97 1.14
N ILE A 189 18.21 10.05 1.61
CA ILE A 189 18.76 10.09 2.98
C ILE A 189 19.58 11.37 3.17
N ASN A 190 20.38 11.76 2.17
CA ASN A 190 21.16 13.00 2.22
C ASN A 190 20.27 14.24 2.25
N GLU A 191 19.17 14.28 1.48
CA GLU A 191 18.20 15.38 1.54
C GLU A 191 17.50 15.42 2.90
N LEU A 192 17.08 14.28 3.43
CA LEU A 192 16.46 14.18 4.76
C LEU A 192 17.39 14.71 5.88
N ASN A 193 18.68 14.39 5.83
CA ASN A 193 19.65 14.86 6.82
C ASN A 193 19.95 16.36 6.73
N GLN A 194 19.67 17.00 5.59
CA GLN A 194 19.85 18.43 5.37
C GLN A 194 18.57 19.25 5.67
N GLU A 195 17.42 18.58 5.76
CA GLU A 195 16.14 19.24 6.01
C GLU A 195 16.03 19.71 7.47
N LYS A 196 15.95 21.03 7.66
CA LYS A 196 15.95 21.66 9.00
C LYS A 196 14.68 21.40 9.81
N ASN A 197 13.60 21.12 9.12
CA ASN A 197 12.29 20.87 9.75
C ASN A 197 12.04 19.39 10.04
N ILE A 198 13.03 18.51 9.86
CA ILE A 198 12.92 17.10 10.25
C ILE A 198 14.02 16.75 11.26
N THR A 199 13.61 16.04 12.30
CA THR A 199 14.51 15.32 13.20
C THR A 199 14.20 13.84 13.08
N SER A 200 15.17 13.05 12.61
CA SER A 200 15.02 11.61 12.40
C SER A 200 15.51 10.82 13.62
N TYR A 201 14.71 9.88 14.09
CA TYR A 201 14.96 8.94 15.18
C TYR A 201 15.01 7.53 14.61
N PHE A 202 16.09 7.20 13.89
CA PHE A 202 16.32 5.87 13.33
C PHE A 202 16.83 4.88 14.39
N SER A 203 16.58 3.59 14.19
CA SER A 203 16.85 2.52 15.17
C SER A 203 16.14 2.78 16.51
N GLN A 204 15.01 3.48 16.48
CA GLN A 204 14.20 3.80 17.64
C GLN A 204 12.75 3.36 17.44
N THR A 205 12.26 2.57 18.37
CA THR A 205 10.85 2.14 18.42
C THR A 205 10.12 2.93 19.50
N VAL A 206 9.04 3.59 19.14
CA VAL A 206 8.12 4.18 20.12
C VAL A 206 7.39 3.02 20.83
N LYS A 207 7.55 2.94 22.15
CA LYS A 207 7.02 1.83 22.98
C LYS A 207 5.82 2.24 23.81
N ASP A 208 5.74 3.52 24.16
CA ASP A 208 4.67 4.04 25.00
C ASP A 208 4.42 5.53 24.73
N VAL A 209 3.29 6.02 25.20
CA VAL A 209 2.84 7.40 25.10
C VAL A 209 2.37 7.87 26.44
N GLU A 210 2.84 9.02 26.89
CA GLU A 210 2.43 9.64 28.13
C GLU A 210 1.85 11.03 27.89
N ASP A 211 0.83 11.40 28.64
CA ASP A 211 0.37 12.77 28.71
C ASP A 211 1.45 13.69 29.26
N THR A 212 1.51 14.89 28.73
CA THR A 212 2.37 15.94 29.32
C THR A 212 1.57 16.81 30.29
N LYS A 213 2.28 17.57 31.16
CA LYS A 213 1.67 18.62 31.97
C LYS A 213 1.24 19.84 31.13
N VAL A 214 1.68 19.90 29.88
CA VAL A 214 1.33 20.96 28.93
C VAL A 214 0.11 20.50 28.14
N GLU A 215 -0.93 21.27 28.16
CA GLU A 215 -2.17 21.00 27.44
C GLU A 215 -1.88 20.79 25.94
N ASN A 216 -2.56 19.80 25.37
CA ASN A 216 -2.44 19.44 23.94
C ASN A 216 -1.04 18.96 23.47
N ARG A 217 -0.21 18.45 24.35
CA ARG A 217 1.06 17.79 23.98
C ARG A 217 1.13 16.36 24.51
N LEU A 218 1.91 15.53 23.82
CA LEU A 218 2.17 14.15 24.22
C LEU A 218 3.68 13.87 24.23
N ASN A 219 4.10 12.91 25.05
CA ASN A 219 5.45 12.38 25.06
C ASN A 219 5.48 10.99 24.45
N LEU A 220 6.25 10.82 23.41
CA LEU A 220 6.58 9.51 22.84
C LEU A 220 7.78 8.94 23.55
N ILE A 221 7.65 7.73 24.07
CA ILE A 221 8.68 7.04 24.83
C ILE A 221 9.34 6.00 23.94
N THR A 222 10.63 6.17 23.69
CA THR A 222 11.45 5.16 23.01
C THR A 222 12.32 4.40 24.02
N GLN A 223 13.11 3.43 23.55
CA GLN A 223 14.12 2.77 24.39
C GLN A 223 15.28 3.68 24.79
N GLN A 224 15.46 4.84 24.13
CA GLN A 224 16.61 5.74 24.33
C GLN A 224 16.21 7.04 25.01
N GLU A 225 15.06 7.61 24.68
CA GLU A 225 14.67 8.94 25.12
C GLU A 225 13.15 9.15 25.16
N ARG A 226 12.77 10.29 25.72
CA ARG A 226 11.40 10.81 25.73
C ARG A 226 11.34 12.03 24.81
N VAL A 227 10.44 11.99 23.82
CA VAL A 227 10.31 13.05 22.80
C VAL A 227 8.91 13.63 22.82
N SER A 228 8.82 14.94 23.11
CA SER A 228 7.53 15.65 23.18
C SER A 228 7.09 16.15 21.80
N CYS A 229 5.80 16.12 21.49
CA CYS A 229 5.21 16.70 20.28
C CYS A 229 3.76 17.12 20.53
N ASP A 230 3.16 17.90 19.60
CA ASP A 230 1.78 18.36 19.71
C ASP A 230 0.78 17.30 19.23
N SER A 231 1.17 16.51 18.23
CA SER A 231 0.38 15.42 17.68
C SER A 231 1.28 14.38 17.00
N ALA A 232 0.74 13.18 16.75
CA ALA A 232 1.50 12.10 16.15
C ALA A 232 0.67 11.31 15.13
N PHE A 233 1.27 10.95 14.00
CA PHE A 233 0.74 9.98 13.06
C PHE A 233 1.34 8.61 13.31
N LEU A 234 0.49 7.58 13.33
CA LEU A 234 0.94 6.20 13.32
C LEU A 234 0.95 5.71 11.87
N ALA A 235 2.13 5.65 11.26
CA ALA A 235 2.35 5.19 9.88
C ALA A 235 3.05 3.82 9.82
N THR A 236 2.83 2.99 10.83
CA THR A 236 3.37 1.63 10.93
C THR A 236 2.49 0.62 10.20
N ASN A 237 2.90 -0.66 10.22
CA ASN A 237 2.18 -1.75 9.57
C ASN A 237 0.69 -1.76 9.92
N VAL A 238 -0.12 -1.87 8.88
CA VAL A 238 -1.56 -2.13 9.01
C VAL A 238 -1.82 -3.63 9.12
N ARG A 239 -2.92 -4.01 9.78
CA ARG A 239 -3.41 -5.40 9.84
C ARG A 239 -4.94 -5.42 9.81
N PRO A 240 -5.56 -6.50 9.31
CA PRO A 240 -7.00 -6.68 9.43
C PRO A 240 -7.40 -6.85 10.90
N ASP A 241 -8.59 -6.37 11.26
CA ASP A 241 -9.24 -6.71 12.52
C ASP A 241 -10.17 -7.90 12.27
N LEU A 242 -9.78 -9.07 12.81
CA LEU A 242 -10.52 -10.31 12.64
C LEU A 242 -11.36 -10.69 13.89
N SER A 243 -11.44 -9.81 14.89
CA SER A 243 -12.12 -10.07 16.16
C SER A 243 -13.58 -10.48 16.01
N MET A 244 -14.27 -9.99 14.97
CA MET A 244 -15.67 -10.31 14.70
C MET A 244 -15.91 -11.73 14.15
N PHE A 245 -14.89 -12.37 13.59
CA PHE A 245 -15.03 -13.73 13.07
C PHE A 245 -14.81 -14.81 14.16
N LYS A 246 -14.27 -14.41 15.30
CA LYS A 246 -13.93 -15.31 16.43
C LYS A 246 -13.08 -16.48 15.91
N GLU A 247 -13.50 -17.72 16.06
CA GLU A 247 -12.80 -18.90 15.55
C GLU A 247 -13.52 -19.54 14.35
N GLN A 248 -14.42 -18.81 13.69
CA GLN A 248 -15.23 -19.36 12.61
C GLN A 248 -14.49 -19.48 11.26
N LEU A 249 -13.41 -18.71 11.08
CA LEU A 249 -12.55 -18.72 9.89
C LEU A 249 -11.12 -19.10 10.26
N GLU A 250 -10.41 -19.74 9.34
CA GLU A 250 -8.98 -19.99 9.48
C GLU A 250 -8.16 -18.73 9.16
N TYR A 251 -7.06 -18.52 9.90
CA TYR A 251 -6.13 -17.42 9.67
C TYR A 251 -4.67 -17.83 9.83
N HIS A 252 -3.79 -17.04 9.26
CA HIS A 252 -2.34 -17.18 9.38
C HIS A 252 -1.83 -16.62 10.72
N THR A 253 -0.60 -16.97 11.07
CA THR A 253 0.06 -16.47 12.30
C THR A 253 0.21 -14.94 12.34
N ASP A 254 0.22 -14.28 11.19
CA ASP A 254 0.26 -12.83 11.05
C ASP A 254 -1.13 -12.15 11.11
N GLN A 255 -2.17 -12.91 11.47
CA GLN A 255 -3.55 -12.45 11.60
C GLN A 255 -4.19 -12.01 10.27
N THR A 256 -3.83 -12.65 9.16
CA THR A 256 -4.56 -12.55 7.90
C THR A 256 -5.42 -13.78 7.68
N LEU A 257 -6.55 -13.63 7.00
CA LEU A 257 -7.44 -14.76 6.67
C LEU A 257 -6.76 -15.70 5.68
N LYS A 258 -6.91 -17.02 5.91
CA LYS A 258 -6.51 -18.02 4.93
C LYS A 258 -7.55 -18.14 3.84
N VAL A 259 -7.08 -18.14 2.61
CA VAL A 259 -7.89 -18.39 1.42
C VAL A 259 -7.13 -19.30 0.46
N ASP A 260 -7.85 -19.94 -0.43
CA ASP A 260 -7.27 -20.66 -1.56
C ASP A 260 -6.87 -19.70 -2.70
N GLU A 261 -6.37 -20.24 -3.81
CA GLU A 261 -5.98 -19.44 -4.99
C GLU A 261 -7.15 -18.75 -5.71
N TYR A 262 -8.39 -19.05 -5.33
CA TYR A 262 -9.63 -18.44 -5.83
C TYR A 262 -10.24 -17.42 -4.86
N PHE A 263 -9.57 -17.17 -3.74
CA PHE A 263 -10.00 -16.32 -2.63
C PHE A 263 -11.16 -16.87 -1.79
N GLU A 264 -11.51 -18.16 -1.89
CA GLU A 264 -12.48 -18.78 -1.00
C GLU A 264 -11.81 -19.10 0.35
N THR A 265 -12.52 -18.81 1.44
CA THR A 265 -12.07 -19.07 2.82
C THR A 265 -12.28 -20.53 3.24
N SER A 266 -12.05 -20.86 4.51
CA SER A 266 -12.39 -22.17 5.08
C SER A 266 -13.91 -22.44 5.14
N GLN A 267 -14.74 -21.41 4.97
CA GLN A 267 -16.21 -21.55 4.89
C GLN A 267 -16.65 -21.52 3.43
N PRO A 268 -17.46 -22.50 2.99
CA PRO A 268 -17.99 -22.54 1.62
C PRO A 268 -18.80 -21.27 1.30
N ASN A 269 -18.69 -20.78 0.07
CA ASN A 269 -19.37 -19.57 -0.42
C ASN A 269 -18.95 -18.25 0.26
N VAL A 270 -17.91 -18.27 1.09
CA VAL A 270 -17.36 -17.10 1.77
C VAL A 270 -15.96 -16.82 1.25
N PHE A 271 -15.78 -15.64 0.68
CA PHE A 271 -14.54 -15.18 0.06
C PHE A 271 -13.92 -14.02 0.89
N ALA A 272 -12.59 -13.88 0.85
CA ALA A 272 -11.89 -12.75 1.46
C ALA A 272 -10.85 -12.19 0.50
N ILE A 273 -10.79 -10.84 0.41
CA ILE A 273 -9.97 -10.12 -0.59
C ILE A 273 -9.31 -8.88 -0.02
N GLY A 274 -8.38 -8.33 -0.78
CA GLY A 274 -7.65 -7.11 -0.41
C GLY A 274 -6.75 -7.31 0.80
N ASP A 275 -6.72 -6.33 1.69
CA ASP A 275 -5.83 -6.34 2.87
C ASP A 275 -6.24 -7.37 3.95
N LEU A 276 -7.28 -8.16 3.76
CA LEU A 276 -7.64 -9.23 4.68
C LEU A 276 -6.75 -10.47 4.54
N VAL A 277 -6.10 -10.65 3.38
CA VAL A 277 -5.44 -11.90 2.98
C VAL A 277 -3.97 -11.70 2.62
N GLN A 278 -3.20 -12.79 2.68
CA GLN A 278 -1.93 -12.89 1.98
C GLN A 278 -2.15 -13.22 0.51
N VAL A 279 -1.19 -12.87 -0.33
CA VAL A 279 -1.18 -13.22 -1.76
C VAL A 279 0.08 -14.02 -2.09
N PRO A 280 0.00 -15.01 -3.01
CA PRO A 280 1.17 -15.76 -3.45
C PRO A 280 2.25 -14.82 -3.99
N SER A 281 3.50 -15.03 -3.60
CA SER A 281 4.64 -14.36 -4.22
C SER A 281 5.00 -15.06 -5.53
N MET A 282 5.21 -14.28 -6.59
CA MET A 282 5.68 -14.83 -7.87
C MET A 282 7.16 -15.20 -7.86
N LEU A 283 7.90 -14.71 -6.88
CA LEU A 283 9.35 -14.89 -6.76
C LEU A 283 9.73 -15.87 -5.65
N LEU A 284 8.92 -15.97 -4.61
CA LEU A 284 9.19 -16.77 -3.43
C LEU A 284 8.18 -17.90 -3.30
N LYS A 285 8.59 -19.05 -2.75
CA LYS A 285 7.71 -20.20 -2.51
C LYS A 285 6.82 -20.00 -1.27
N GLN A 286 6.30 -18.80 -1.08
CA GLN A 286 5.43 -18.45 0.04
C GLN A 286 4.46 -17.34 -0.33
N SER A 287 3.38 -17.22 0.44
CA SER A 287 2.50 -16.07 0.37
C SER A 287 3.04 -14.92 1.22
N LEU A 288 2.73 -13.69 0.82
CA LEU A 288 3.16 -12.46 1.47
C LEU A 288 1.95 -11.58 1.79
N TYR A 289 2.02 -10.91 2.93
CA TYR A 289 1.08 -9.83 3.23
C TYR A 289 1.52 -8.54 2.53
N LEU A 290 0.82 -8.19 1.47
CA LEU A 290 1.10 -7.03 0.62
C LEU A 290 -0.13 -6.12 0.54
N PRO A 291 -0.39 -5.26 1.53
CA PRO A 291 -1.53 -4.35 1.56
C PRO A 291 -1.33 -3.19 0.59
N LEU A 292 -1.50 -3.48 -0.70
CA LEU A 292 -1.32 -2.55 -1.82
C LEU A 292 -2.60 -2.45 -2.63
N ILE A 293 -2.91 -1.24 -3.10
CA ILE A 293 -4.11 -0.94 -3.87
C ILE A 293 -4.21 -1.82 -5.13
N ASN A 294 -3.11 -2.02 -5.84
CA ASN A 294 -3.09 -2.88 -7.03
C ASN A 294 -3.46 -4.33 -6.71
N ASN A 295 -3.02 -4.89 -5.57
CA ASN A 295 -3.43 -6.22 -5.12
C ASN A 295 -4.91 -6.23 -4.71
N ALA A 296 -5.39 -5.21 -4.02
CA ALA A 296 -6.79 -5.08 -3.64
C ALA A 296 -7.72 -5.07 -4.87
N VAL A 297 -7.39 -4.29 -5.89
CA VAL A 297 -8.14 -4.24 -7.16
C VAL A 297 -8.12 -5.60 -7.86
N ARG A 298 -6.95 -6.21 -8.03
CA ARG A 298 -6.80 -7.50 -8.74
C ARG A 298 -7.49 -8.64 -8.00
N SER A 299 -7.37 -8.71 -6.67
CA SER A 299 -8.06 -9.72 -5.86
C SER A 299 -9.57 -9.58 -5.96
N GLY A 300 -10.11 -8.35 -5.97
CA GLY A 300 -11.53 -8.09 -6.18
C GLY A 300 -12.02 -8.59 -7.53
N GLN A 301 -11.28 -8.32 -8.61
CA GLN A 301 -11.63 -8.79 -9.95
C GLN A 301 -11.59 -10.32 -10.06
N VAL A 302 -10.53 -10.95 -9.56
CA VAL A 302 -10.36 -12.42 -9.60
C VAL A 302 -11.41 -13.12 -8.72
N CYS A 303 -11.72 -12.59 -7.54
CA CYS A 303 -12.79 -13.12 -6.69
C CYS A 303 -14.13 -13.13 -7.44
N ALA A 304 -14.48 -12.04 -8.12
CA ALA A 304 -15.73 -11.96 -8.88
C ALA A 304 -15.83 -13.02 -9.99
N GLU A 305 -14.71 -13.39 -10.63
CA GLU A 305 -14.68 -14.49 -11.63
C GLU A 305 -15.02 -15.86 -11.03
N ASN A 306 -14.82 -16.01 -9.72
CA ASN A 306 -14.91 -17.29 -9.00
C ASN A 306 -16.18 -17.46 -8.17
N LEU A 307 -17.06 -16.48 -8.11
CA LEU A 307 -18.27 -16.52 -7.26
C LEU A 307 -19.23 -17.66 -7.60
N GLU A 308 -19.42 -17.99 -8.88
CA GLU A 308 -20.27 -19.08 -9.29
C GLU A 308 -19.55 -20.43 -9.22
N LYS A 309 -18.32 -20.48 -9.73
CA LYS A 309 -17.43 -21.65 -9.73
C LYS A 309 -15.98 -21.21 -9.88
N LYS A 310 -15.05 -21.98 -9.35
CA LYS A 310 -13.61 -21.73 -9.47
C LYS A 310 -13.16 -21.79 -10.94
N LYS A 311 -12.73 -20.66 -11.50
CA LYS A 311 -12.35 -20.49 -12.91
C LYS A 311 -10.96 -19.93 -13.09
N VAL A 312 -10.58 -18.91 -12.29
CA VAL A 312 -9.38 -18.11 -12.46
C VAL A 312 -8.61 -18.07 -11.15
N ALA A 313 -7.48 -18.77 -11.09
CA ALA A 313 -6.58 -18.69 -9.96
C ALA A 313 -5.85 -17.33 -9.93
N TYR A 314 -5.58 -16.81 -8.75
CA TYR A 314 -4.81 -15.59 -8.60
C TYR A 314 -3.34 -15.84 -8.94
N HIS A 315 -2.83 -15.11 -9.93
CA HIS A 315 -1.49 -15.33 -10.48
C HIS A 315 -0.35 -14.99 -9.49
N GLY A 316 -0.62 -14.19 -8.47
CA GLY A 316 0.37 -13.75 -7.49
C GLY A 316 0.76 -12.28 -7.61
N ALA A 317 1.76 -11.88 -6.83
CA ALA A 317 2.23 -10.50 -6.75
C ALA A 317 3.76 -10.40 -6.70
N ILE A 318 4.28 -9.30 -7.24
CA ILE A 318 5.73 -8.98 -7.30
C ILE A 318 6.09 -7.86 -6.32
N ARG A 319 5.12 -7.25 -5.65
CA ARG A 319 5.32 -6.03 -4.84
C ARG A 319 5.84 -4.85 -5.69
N VAL A 320 4.95 -4.25 -6.49
CA VAL A 320 5.26 -3.07 -7.30
C VAL A 320 4.79 -1.82 -6.57
N ILE A 321 5.69 -0.86 -6.35
CA ILE A 321 5.39 0.41 -5.70
C ILE A 321 6.02 1.59 -6.44
N GLY A 322 5.40 2.75 -6.30
CA GLY A 322 5.93 4.03 -6.76
C GLY A 322 5.49 5.14 -5.80
N THR A 323 6.37 6.09 -5.53
CA THR A 323 6.10 7.21 -4.61
C THR A 323 6.89 8.46 -5.01
N HIS A 324 6.44 9.61 -4.49
CA HIS A 324 7.14 10.88 -4.61
C HIS A 324 7.33 11.47 -3.20
N ILE A 325 8.57 11.63 -2.78
CA ILE A 325 8.96 12.09 -1.44
C ILE A 325 9.98 13.22 -1.61
N PHE A 326 9.72 14.39 -1.04
CA PHE A 326 10.45 15.61 -1.30
C PHE A 326 10.58 15.88 -2.81
N ASN A 327 11.80 15.93 -3.33
CA ASN A 327 12.06 16.15 -4.75
C ASN A 327 12.39 14.85 -5.51
N HIS A 328 12.16 13.66 -4.90
CA HIS A 328 12.53 12.38 -5.47
C HIS A 328 11.33 11.52 -5.84
N TYR A 329 11.35 11.01 -7.05
CA TYR A 329 10.50 9.92 -7.53
C TYR A 329 11.21 8.60 -7.28
N LEU A 330 10.56 7.69 -6.56
CA LEU A 330 11.11 6.39 -6.19
C LEU A 330 10.16 5.30 -6.67
N ALA A 331 10.71 4.25 -7.26
CA ALA A 331 9.92 3.08 -7.65
C ALA A 331 10.71 1.79 -7.41
N SER A 332 10.00 0.73 -7.05
CA SER A 332 10.58 -0.58 -6.76
C SER A 332 9.63 -1.70 -7.17
N CYS A 333 10.18 -2.80 -7.67
CA CYS A 333 9.45 -4.04 -7.88
C CYS A 333 10.34 -5.26 -7.61
N GLY A 334 9.73 -6.36 -7.21
CA GLY A 334 10.43 -7.62 -6.95
C GLY A 334 11.28 -7.61 -5.68
N LEU A 335 12.39 -8.32 -5.72
CA LEU A 335 13.33 -8.47 -4.60
C LEU A 335 14.28 -7.28 -4.50
N THR A 336 14.51 -6.83 -3.29
CA THR A 336 15.67 -6.01 -2.96
C THR A 336 16.89 -6.91 -2.74
N GLU A 337 18.08 -6.35 -2.73
CA GLU A 337 19.29 -7.12 -2.32
C GLU A 337 19.14 -7.58 -0.86
N ALA A 338 18.55 -6.76 0.01
CA ALA A 338 18.25 -7.13 1.38
C ALA A 338 17.28 -8.33 1.51
N ASP A 339 16.39 -8.55 0.53
CA ASP A 339 15.48 -9.70 0.49
C ASP A 339 16.10 -10.97 -0.12
N SER A 340 17.35 -10.90 -0.63
CA SER A 340 17.99 -12.01 -1.39
C SER A 340 18.07 -13.33 -0.61
N PHE A 341 18.18 -13.25 0.71
CA PHE A 341 18.21 -14.44 1.58
C PHE A 341 16.89 -15.24 1.57
N LEU A 342 15.80 -14.66 1.08
CA LEU A 342 14.51 -15.33 0.92
C LEU A 342 14.41 -16.11 -0.40
N TYR A 343 15.32 -15.87 -1.34
CA TYR A 343 15.37 -16.55 -2.64
C TYR A 343 16.28 -17.77 -2.57
N GLU A 344 15.93 -18.85 -3.28
CA GLU A 344 16.62 -20.14 -3.13
C GLU A 344 18.02 -20.16 -3.79
N ASP A 345 18.17 -19.46 -4.91
CA ASP A 345 19.42 -19.43 -5.66
C ASP A 345 20.24 -18.18 -5.31
N PRO A 346 21.55 -18.20 -5.57
CA PRO A 346 22.38 -17.01 -5.45
C PRO A 346 21.91 -15.88 -6.37
N VAL A 347 21.94 -14.66 -5.84
CA VAL A 347 21.57 -13.45 -6.57
C VAL A 347 22.72 -12.47 -6.65
N GLU A 348 22.76 -11.75 -7.73
CA GLU A 348 23.66 -10.62 -7.95
C GLU A 348 22.85 -9.32 -8.04
N SER A 349 23.48 -8.22 -7.67
CA SER A 349 22.92 -6.89 -7.82
C SER A 349 23.90 -5.96 -8.51
N LEU A 350 23.37 -5.06 -9.34
CA LEU A 350 24.13 -4.03 -10.03
C LEU A 350 23.44 -2.69 -9.93
N THR A 351 24.15 -1.69 -9.40
CA THR A 351 23.69 -0.30 -9.32
C THR A 351 24.29 0.53 -10.43
N LEU A 352 23.45 1.23 -11.19
CA LEU A 352 23.82 2.12 -12.29
C LEU A 352 23.33 3.54 -12.03
N ASN A 353 24.13 4.55 -12.45
CA ASN A 353 23.70 5.94 -12.52
C ASN A 353 23.64 6.33 -13.99
N LEU A 354 22.45 6.63 -14.49
CA LEU A 354 22.18 6.80 -15.90
C LEU A 354 21.53 8.16 -16.18
N PRO A 355 21.83 8.81 -17.31
CA PRO A 355 21.10 10.00 -17.69
C PRO A 355 19.65 9.64 -18.03
N VAL A 356 18.68 10.45 -17.60
CA VAL A 356 17.27 10.26 -17.88
C VAL A 356 16.97 10.46 -19.36
N SER A 357 17.63 11.45 -19.99
CA SER A 357 17.49 11.73 -21.41
C SER A 357 18.81 12.25 -22.00
N THR A 358 18.86 12.35 -23.35
CA THR A 358 20.04 12.84 -24.06
C THR A 358 20.24 14.36 -23.86
N VAL A 359 19.15 15.13 -23.76
CA VAL A 359 19.19 16.60 -23.77
C VAL A 359 19.20 17.19 -22.37
N GLU A 360 18.46 16.62 -21.42
CA GLU A 360 18.38 17.14 -20.04
C GLU A 360 19.63 16.72 -19.24
N LYS A 361 20.73 17.39 -19.56
CA LYS A 361 22.01 17.18 -18.88
C LYS A 361 21.87 17.47 -17.37
N GLY A 362 22.32 16.52 -16.54
CA GLY A 362 22.26 16.64 -15.06
C GLY A 362 21.05 15.96 -14.41
N LYS A 363 20.03 15.56 -15.17
CA LYS A 363 19.00 14.68 -14.65
C LYS A 363 19.43 13.22 -14.80
N THR A 364 19.61 12.54 -13.69
CA THR A 364 20.02 11.14 -13.64
C THR A 364 18.98 10.29 -12.92
N VAL A 365 18.94 9.02 -13.25
CA VAL A 365 18.29 7.98 -12.47
C VAL A 365 19.35 7.06 -11.90
N ARG A 366 19.30 6.81 -10.60
CA ARG A 366 20.01 5.69 -9.98
C ARG A 366 19.07 4.51 -10.02
N VAL A 367 19.51 3.42 -10.63
CA VAL A 367 18.75 2.19 -10.76
C VAL A 367 19.60 1.03 -10.26
N LYS A 368 18.99 0.15 -9.47
CA LYS A 368 19.58 -1.11 -9.01
C LYS A 368 18.74 -2.26 -9.51
N PHE A 369 19.39 -3.21 -10.13
CA PHE A 369 18.80 -4.46 -10.58
C PHE A 369 19.30 -5.61 -9.73
N THR A 370 18.40 -6.51 -9.37
CA THR A 370 18.68 -7.77 -8.68
C THR A 370 18.30 -8.91 -9.62
N TYR A 371 19.20 -9.86 -9.87
CA TYR A 371 18.97 -10.95 -10.81
C TYR A 371 19.63 -12.26 -10.32
N ASN A 372 19.11 -13.39 -10.80
CA ASN A 372 19.69 -14.70 -10.49
C ASN A 372 21.10 -14.80 -11.08
N GLU A 373 22.09 -15.16 -10.27
CA GLU A 373 23.50 -15.20 -10.65
C GLU A 373 23.74 -16.13 -11.85
N LYS A 374 23.09 -17.30 -11.90
CA LYS A 374 23.33 -18.33 -12.91
C LYS A 374 22.47 -18.14 -14.16
N THR A 375 21.18 -17.92 -13.97
CA THR A 375 20.22 -17.86 -15.08
C THR A 375 20.09 -16.47 -15.68
N LYS A 376 20.61 -15.45 -14.98
CA LYS A 376 20.49 -14.03 -15.33
C LYS A 376 19.04 -13.53 -15.48
N VAL A 377 18.07 -14.25 -14.88
CA VAL A 377 16.67 -13.83 -14.82
C VAL A 377 16.54 -12.66 -13.88
N LEU A 378 15.84 -11.60 -14.31
CA LEU A 378 15.56 -10.43 -13.50
C LEU A 378 14.61 -10.78 -12.34
N LEU A 379 14.99 -10.40 -11.12
CA LEU A 379 14.25 -10.67 -9.89
C LEU A 379 13.75 -9.40 -9.18
N GLY A 380 14.41 -8.26 -9.44
CA GLY A 380 14.05 -6.99 -8.82
C GLY A 380 14.66 -5.79 -9.52
N ALA A 381 13.99 -4.65 -9.34
CA ALA A 381 14.47 -3.35 -9.78
C ALA A 381 14.05 -2.26 -8.79
N GLN A 382 14.96 -1.34 -8.50
CA GLN A 382 14.74 -0.17 -7.64
C GLN A 382 15.28 1.07 -8.33
N MET A 383 14.56 2.18 -8.24
CA MET A 383 14.95 3.42 -8.91
C MET A 383 14.70 4.64 -8.04
N ILE A 384 15.59 5.63 -8.16
CA ILE A 384 15.39 6.98 -7.61
C ILE A 384 15.86 8.04 -8.62
N SER A 385 15.09 9.11 -8.76
CA SER A 385 15.42 10.25 -9.62
C SER A 385 14.69 11.52 -9.18
N LYS A 386 15.21 12.68 -9.54
CA LYS A 386 14.47 13.97 -9.49
C LYS A 386 13.56 14.18 -10.72
N ALA A 387 13.67 13.36 -11.74
CA ALA A 387 12.72 13.30 -12.85
C ALA A 387 11.66 12.22 -12.59
N ASN A 388 10.46 12.42 -13.10
CA ASN A 388 9.42 11.40 -13.00
C ASN A 388 9.78 10.19 -13.87
N ILE A 389 10.12 9.08 -13.18
CA ILE A 389 10.53 7.79 -13.79
C ILE A 389 9.58 6.65 -13.38
N LEU A 390 8.48 6.94 -12.68
CA LEU A 390 7.67 5.93 -12.01
C LEU A 390 7.14 4.86 -12.97
N GLU A 391 6.68 5.25 -14.16
CA GLU A 391 6.13 4.32 -15.16
C GLU A 391 7.14 3.29 -15.69
N LYS A 392 8.45 3.58 -15.63
CA LYS A 392 9.48 2.61 -16.05
C LYS A 392 9.44 1.31 -15.22
N ILE A 393 9.00 1.38 -13.97
CA ILE A 393 8.95 0.20 -13.09
C ILE A 393 8.01 -0.88 -13.62
N ASN A 394 6.96 -0.49 -14.36
CA ASN A 394 6.00 -1.43 -14.92
C ASN A 394 6.65 -2.34 -15.99
N THR A 395 7.62 -1.83 -16.74
CA THR A 395 8.42 -2.65 -17.69
C THR A 395 9.20 -3.73 -16.95
N TYR A 396 9.85 -3.38 -15.84
CA TYR A 396 10.62 -4.34 -15.05
C TYR A 396 9.72 -5.33 -14.32
N ALA A 397 8.59 -4.87 -13.81
CA ALA A 397 7.61 -5.75 -13.19
C ALA A 397 7.07 -6.80 -14.19
N LEU A 398 6.75 -6.38 -15.42
CA LEU A 398 6.34 -7.30 -16.50
C LEU A 398 7.45 -8.28 -16.87
N ALA A 399 8.70 -7.80 -16.94
CA ALA A 399 9.87 -8.65 -17.23
C ALA A 399 10.09 -9.71 -16.15
N ILE A 400 9.92 -9.35 -14.89
CA ILE A 400 10.01 -10.30 -13.76
C ILE A 400 8.88 -11.33 -13.85
N ASP A 401 7.65 -10.90 -14.13
CA ASP A 401 6.48 -11.77 -14.31
C ASP A 401 6.71 -12.82 -15.41
N LEU A 402 7.30 -12.39 -16.51
CA LEU A 402 7.65 -13.23 -17.66
C LEU A 402 8.98 -14.01 -17.49
N LYS A 403 9.66 -13.88 -16.33
CA LYS A 403 10.96 -14.51 -16.03
C LYS A 403 12.02 -14.23 -17.09
N MET A 404 12.06 -13.00 -17.59
CA MET A 404 12.99 -12.60 -18.64
C MET A 404 14.42 -12.44 -18.08
N THR A 405 15.38 -12.84 -18.87
CA THR A 405 16.80 -12.59 -18.58
C THR A 405 17.19 -11.15 -18.91
N ILE A 406 18.28 -10.66 -18.29
CA ILE A 406 18.82 -9.33 -18.59
C ILE A 406 19.29 -9.21 -20.05
N GLN A 407 19.74 -10.30 -20.66
CA GLN A 407 20.14 -10.36 -22.08
C GLN A 407 18.94 -10.25 -23.02
N GLU A 408 17.85 -10.95 -22.73
CA GLU A 408 16.60 -10.84 -23.51
C GLU A 408 16.01 -9.43 -23.43
N LEU A 409 16.06 -8.81 -22.24
CA LEU A 409 15.59 -7.43 -22.05
C LEU A 409 16.42 -6.43 -22.85
N ALA A 410 17.74 -6.60 -22.92
CA ALA A 410 18.60 -5.72 -23.71
C ALA A 410 18.30 -5.74 -25.22
N GLN A 411 17.63 -6.78 -25.72
CA GLN A 411 17.29 -6.94 -27.14
C GLN A 411 15.85 -6.50 -27.46
N LYS A 412 15.08 -5.98 -26.47
CA LYS A 412 13.72 -5.50 -26.74
C LYS A 412 13.74 -4.14 -27.41
N ASP A 413 12.69 -3.86 -28.17
CA ASP A 413 12.48 -2.59 -28.82
C ASP A 413 11.94 -1.57 -27.81
N TYR A 414 12.71 -0.52 -27.56
CA TYR A 414 12.34 0.58 -26.66
C TYR A 414 12.27 1.88 -27.47
N PHE A 415 11.24 2.70 -27.18
CA PHE A 415 11.13 4.00 -27.84
C PHE A 415 12.32 4.90 -27.48
N TYR A 416 12.69 5.76 -28.45
CA TYR A 416 13.68 6.81 -28.23
C TYR A 416 13.09 8.17 -28.57
N HIS A 417 13.33 9.13 -27.70
CA HIS A 417 13.13 10.55 -27.96
C HIS A 417 14.15 11.35 -27.14
N PRO A 418 14.88 12.33 -27.73
CA PRO A 418 16.00 12.99 -27.08
C PRO A 418 15.67 13.70 -25.76
N LEU A 419 14.42 14.13 -25.56
CA LEU A 419 13.95 14.76 -24.32
C LEU A 419 13.50 13.77 -23.24
N TYR A 420 13.12 12.54 -23.61
CA TYR A 420 12.43 11.60 -22.70
C TYR A 420 13.12 10.26 -22.51
N ALA A 421 14.13 9.97 -23.32
CA ALA A 421 14.85 8.71 -23.25
C ALA A 421 16.34 8.85 -23.59
N ASN A 422 17.12 7.89 -23.16
CA ASN A 422 18.50 7.70 -23.56
C ASN A 422 18.56 6.62 -24.66
N PRO A 423 19.37 6.78 -25.74
CA PRO A 423 19.49 5.77 -26.78
C PRO A 423 20.10 4.45 -26.27
N VAL A 424 20.92 4.51 -25.23
CA VAL A 424 21.42 3.31 -24.54
C VAL A 424 20.52 3.06 -23.35
N SER A 425 19.59 2.12 -23.51
CA SER A 425 18.63 1.81 -22.44
C SER A 425 19.33 1.25 -21.18
N ASP A 426 18.67 1.37 -20.06
CA ASP A 426 19.11 0.82 -18.78
C ASP A 426 19.42 -0.69 -18.91
N MET A 427 18.64 -1.40 -19.72
CA MET A 427 18.77 -2.83 -19.96
C MET A 427 20.03 -3.19 -20.78
N ILE A 428 20.37 -2.38 -21.78
CA ILE A 428 21.61 -2.58 -22.55
C ILE A 428 22.81 -2.41 -21.63
N GLN A 429 22.82 -1.40 -20.77
CA GLN A 429 23.93 -1.20 -19.83
C GLN A 429 24.00 -2.30 -18.77
N LEU A 430 22.86 -2.79 -18.30
CA LEU A 430 22.81 -3.93 -17.40
C LEU A 430 23.43 -5.17 -18.04
N SER A 431 23.03 -5.53 -19.26
CA SER A 431 23.54 -6.72 -19.96
C SER A 431 25.02 -6.67 -20.33
N GLN A 432 25.62 -5.47 -20.39
CA GLN A 432 27.06 -5.30 -20.64
C GLN A 432 27.93 -5.45 -19.39
N ARG A 433 27.36 -5.31 -18.20
CA ARG A 433 28.09 -5.28 -16.93
C ARG A 433 27.70 -6.41 -15.97
N GLY A 434 26.55 -7.02 -16.14
CA GLY A 434 26.05 -8.20 -15.42
C GLY A 434 26.21 -9.47 -16.25
#